data_224ad16aa3340cfcd22e3d8817b359d6
#
_entry.id   224ad16aa3340cfcd22e3d8817b359d6
#
_cell.length_a   1.000
_cell.length_b   1.000
_cell.length_c   1.000
_cell.angle_alpha   90.00
_cell.angle_beta   90.00
_cell.angle_gamma   90.00
#
_symmetry.space_group_name_H-M   'P 1'
#
loop_
_entity.id
_entity.type
_entity.pdbx_description
1 polymer ?
#
loop_
_entity_poly.entity_id
_entity_poly.type
_entity_poly.pdbx_seq_one_letter_code
_entity_poly.pdbx_strand_id
1 'polypeptide(L)'
;TENAGTDAAICVTDRTQFNSGTDDMGDVFSFSDTDEVLLHTPSYINSRIIAQKGVFTVHKNPTLPLDQTNINGEKCKVDQLIIPQDVIGDFVKDLDWFGINRSFIYPGLDGLAYYLDFKAKGGID
;
A
#
# COMPACT_ATOMS: atom_id res chain seq x y z
N THR A 1 -5.92 9.86 -8.74
CA THR A 1 -7.20 9.70 -9.46
C THR A 1 -7.18 10.33 -10.85
N GLU A 2 -6.19 9.98 -11.69
CA GLU A 2 -6.13 10.43 -13.09
C GLU A 2 -6.82 9.48 -14.08
N ASN A 3 -7.60 8.51 -13.59
CA ASN A 3 -8.39 7.59 -14.42
C ASN A 3 -9.88 7.70 -14.08
N ALA A 4 -10.47 8.86 -14.40
CA ALA A 4 -11.92 8.98 -14.48
C ALA A 4 -12.41 8.01 -15.58
N GLY A 5 -12.89 6.85 -15.21
CA GLY A 5 -13.45 5.87 -16.14
C GLY A 5 -13.11 4.41 -15.87
N THR A 6 -12.37 4.09 -14.81
CA THR A 6 -12.02 2.71 -14.49
C THR A 6 -12.31 2.36 -13.02
N ASP A 7 -12.64 1.11 -12.76
CA ASP A 7 -12.79 0.58 -11.40
C ASP A 7 -11.45 0.69 -10.65
N ALA A 8 -11.52 0.89 -9.33
CA ALA A 8 -10.36 0.78 -8.46
C ALA A 8 -10.28 -0.62 -7.85
N ALA A 9 -9.09 -1.03 -7.41
CA ALA A 9 -8.89 -2.30 -6.75
C ALA A 9 -8.08 -2.12 -5.46
N ILE A 10 -8.48 -2.85 -4.41
CA ILE A 10 -7.72 -3.01 -3.17
C ILE A 10 -7.23 -4.45 -3.14
N CYS A 11 -5.91 -4.64 -3.15
CA CYS A 11 -5.29 -5.94 -2.96
C CYS A 11 -5.02 -6.16 -1.46
N VAL A 12 -5.47 -7.29 -0.94
CA VAL A 12 -5.35 -7.66 0.47
C VAL A 12 -4.59 -8.96 0.59
N THR A 13 -3.60 -8.99 1.47
CA THR A 13 -2.87 -10.22 1.79
C THR A 13 -2.69 -10.34 3.30
N ASP A 14 -2.68 -11.57 3.80
CA ASP A 14 -2.47 -11.82 5.22
C ASP A 14 -0.97 -11.68 5.55
N ARG A 15 -0.66 -10.80 6.49
CA ARG A 15 0.71 -10.59 6.97
C ARG A 15 1.35 -11.86 7.54
N THR A 16 0.55 -12.76 8.11
CA THR A 16 1.06 -14.00 8.73
C THR A 16 1.66 -14.98 7.73
N GLN A 17 1.42 -14.80 6.44
CA GLN A 17 2.06 -15.59 5.39
C GLN A 17 3.56 -15.30 5.26
N PHE A 18 3.99 -14.08 5.61
CA PHE A 18 5.34 -13.60 5.33
C PHE A 18 6.30 -13.88 6.48
N ASN A 19 7.50 -14.31 6.14
CA ASN A 19 8.61 -14.28 7.05
C ASN A 19 9.17 -12.86 7.14
N SER A 20 9.51 -12.41 8.34
CA SER A 20 10.10 -11.09 8.55
C SER A 20 11.58 -11.13 8.16
N GLY A 21 11.99 -10.21 7.31
CA GLY A 21 13.40 -9.88 7.15
C GLY A 21 13.92 -9.28 8.46
N THR A 22 15.10 -9.68 8.90
CA THR A 22 15.73 -9.12 10.10
C THR A 22 16.15 -7.68 9.86
N ASP A 23 15.99 -6.82 10.88
CA ASP A 23 16.40 -5.39 10.86
C ASP A 23 17.93 -5.21 10.82
N ASP A 24 18.71 -6.27 10.85
CA ASP A 24 20.16 -6.21 10.74
C ASP A 24 20.54 -5.89 9.30
N MET A 25 21.04 -4.68 9.07
CA MET A 25 21.42 -4.14 7.75
C MET A 25 22.41 -5.04 6.97
N GLY A 26 22.94 -6.09 7.58
CA GLY A 26 23.80 -7.07 6.91
C GLY A 26 23.02 -8.17 6.19
N ASP A 27 21.79 -8.46 6.57
CA ASP A 27 21.06 -9.68 6.16
C ASP A 27 19.63 -9.44 5.64
N VAL A 28 19.26 -8.20 5.36
CA VAL A 28 17.91 -7.82 4.84
C VAL A 28 17.52 -8.60 3.56
N PHE A 29 18.51 -9.19 2.89
CA PHE A 29 18.31 -9.91 1.64
C PHE A 29 18.62 -11.42 1.74
N SER A 30 18.74 -11.96 2.93
CA SER A 30 18.88 -13.42 3.11
C SER A 30 17.52 -14.09 2.96
N PHE A 31 17.28 -14.60 1.76
CA PHE A 31 16.12 -15.44 1.48
C PHE A 31 16.41 -16.89 1.87
N SER A 32 15.45 -17.55 2.50
CA SER A 32 15.49 -19.00 2.62
C SER A 32 15.30 -19.67 1.23
N ASP A 33 15.55 -20.97 1.14
CA ASP A 33 15.36 -21.69 -0.13
C ASP A 33 13.88 -21.73 -0.56
N THR A 34 12.97 -21.58 0.40
CA THR A 34 11.51 -21.66 0.18
C THR A 34 10.82 -20.33 0.03
N ASP A 35 11.52 -19.20 0.35
CA ASP A 35 10.93 -17.88 0.32
C ASP A 35 11.46 -17.07 -0.85
N GLU A 36 10.53 -16.58 -1.66
CA GLU A 36 10.81 -15.68 -2.77
C GLU A 36 10.48 -14.22 -2.43
N VAL A 37 9.79 -13.98 -1.30
CA VAL A 37 9.43 -12.66 -0.80
C VAL A 37 9.50 -12.60 0.72
N LEU A 38 10.04 -11.50 1.25
CA LEU A 38 10.12 -11.21 2.68
C LEU A 38 9.35 -9.93 2.99
N LEU A 39 8.79 -9.83 4.21
CA LEU A 39 8.20 -8.60 4.70
C LEU A 39 9.26 -7.80 5.46
N HIS A 40 9.46 -6.57 5.04
CA HIS A 40 10.37 -5.62 5.68
C HIS A 40 9.61 -4.46 6.32
N THR A 41 9.81 -4.28 7.62
CA THR A 41 9.34 -3.09 8.33
C THR A 41 10.53 -2.16 8.50
N PRO A 42 10.55 -0.99 7.86
CA PRO A 42 11.71 -0.11 7.91
C PRO A 42 11.92 0.45 9.32
N SER A 43 13.16 0.41 9.81
CA SER A 43 13.58 1.06 11.05
C SER A 43 13.65 2.60 10.89
N TYR A 44 13.83 3.09 9.68
CA TYR A 44 13.83 4.50 9.33
C TYR A 44 12.43 4.96 8.96
N ILE A 45 11.83 5.74 9.85
CA ILE A 45 10.44 6.13 9.70
C ILE A 45 10.40 7.63 9.36
N ASN A 46 10.20 7.95 8.08
CA ASN A 46 9.79 9.30 7.72
C ASN A 46 8.29 9.49 7.98
N SER A 47 7.84 10.74 8.06
CA SER A 47 6.45 11.09 8.38
C SER A 47 5.42 10.43 7.45
N ARG A 48 5.76 10.22 6.19
CA ARG A 48 4.90 9.57 5.20
C ARG A 48 4.72 8.08 5.49
N ILE A 49 5.80 7.36 5.81
CA ILE A 49 5.72 5.92 6.15
C ILE A 49 4.90 5.72 7.42
N ILE A 50 5.06 6.62 8.42
CA ILE A 50 4.24 6.58 9.65
C ILE A 50 2.76 6.77 9.31
N ALA A 51 2.43 7.82 8.55
CA ALA A 51 1.05 8.14 8.21
C ALA A 51 0.37 7.01 7.43
N GLN A 52 1.09 6.37 6.51
CA GLN A 52 0.60 5.27 5.69
C GLN A 52 0.67 3.92 6.41
N LYS A 53 1.30 3.84 7.60
CA LYS A 53 1.61 2.56 8.29
C LYS A 53 2.28 1.55 7.35
N GLY A 54 3.19 2.08 6.49
CA GLY A 54 3.77 1.34 5.39
C GLY A 54 4.71 0.22 5.86
N VAL A 55 4.59 -0.91 5.20
CA VAL A 55 5.54 -2.02 5.22
C VAL A 55 5.93 -2.30 3.78
N PHE A 56 7.05 -2.98 3.57
CA PHE A 56 7.56 -3.28 2.23
C PHE A 56 7.70 -4.79 2.04
N THR A 57 7.47 -5.23 0.83
CA THR A 57 7.85 -6.57 0.40
C THR A 57 9.17 -6.48 -0.36
N VAL A 58 10.11 -7.36 -0.02
CA VAL A 58 11.40 -7.50 -0.72
C VAL A 58 11.35 -8.79 -1.50
N HIS A 59 11.51 -8.71 -2.81
CA HIS A 59 11.37 -9.84 -3.73
C HIS A 59 12.71 -10.37 -4.19
N LYS A 60 12.90 -11.68 -4.15
CA LYS A 60 14.06 -12.37 -4.73
C LYS A 60 14.10 -12.19 -6.26
N ASN A 61 12.93 -12.25 -6.89
CA ASN A 61 12.74 -11.92 -8.30
C ASN A 61 11.74 -10.76 -8.46
N PRO A 62 12.21 -9.53 -8.75
CA PRO A 62 11.35 -8.35 -8.85
C PRO A 62 10.41 -8.36 -10.06
N THR A 63 10.54 -9.31 -10.99
CA THR A 63 9.67 -9.42 -12.17
C THR A 63 8.43 -10.27 -11.92
N LEU A 64 8.37 -11.00 -10.80
CA LEU A 64 7.21 -11.81 -10.44
C LEU A 64 6.21 -11.01 -9.61
N PRO A 65 4.92 -11.02 -9.99
CA PRO A 65 3.85 -10.49 -9.15
C PRO A 65 3.76 -11.24 -7.82
N LEU A 66 3.25 -10.57 -6.77
CA LEU A 66 3.19 -11.12 -5.42
C LEU A 66 2.40 -12.44 -5.34
N ASP A 67 1.28 -12.53 -6.03
CA ASP A 67 0.43 -13.73 -6.11
C ASP A 67 1.07 -14.91 -6.85
N GLN A 68 2.19 -14.68 -7.54
CA GLN A 68 2.98 -15.70 -8.22
C GLN A 68 4.26 -16.08 -7.47
N THR A 69 4.58 -15.40 -6.39
CA THR A 69 5.73 -15.72 -5.53
C THR A 69 5.40 -16.82 -4.53
N ASN A 70 6.43 -17.55 -4.08
CA ASN A 70 6.28 -18.58 -3.05
C ASN A 70 6.75 -18.06 -1.69
N ILE A 71 6.00 -18.44 -0.66
CA ILE A 71 6.31 -18.18 0.75
C ILE A 71 6.12 -19.51 1.48
N ASN A 72 7.12 -19.97 2.18
CA ASN A 72 7.10 -21.29 2.83
C ASN A 72 6.73 -22.46 1.88
N GLY A 73 7.09 -22.31 0.59
CA GLY A 73 6.80 -23.31 -0.45
C GLY A 73 5.40 -23.28 -1.04
N GLU A 74 4.53 -22.35 -0.61
CA GLU A 74 3.18 -22.15 -1.14
C GLU A 74 3.06 -20.80 -1.85
N LYS A 75 2.14 -20.70 -2.80
CA LYS A 75 1.84 -19.42 -3.46
C LYS A 75 1.27 -18.40 -2.47
N CYS A 76 1.75 -17.17 -2.55
CA CYS A 76 1.20 -16.07 -1.77
C CYS A 76 -0.27 -15.84 -2.14
N LYS A 77 -1.13 -15.83 -1.13
CA LYS A 77 -2.58 -15.56 -1.30
C LYS A 77 -2.80 -14.05 -1.28
N VAL A 78 -3.37 -13.55 -2.36
CA VAL A 78 -3.75 -12.14 -2.51
C VAL A 78 -5.21 -12.08 -2.93
N ASP A 79 -6.04 -11.52 -2.08
CA ASP A 79 -7.45 -11.24 -2.41
C ASP A 79 -7.56 -9.87 -3.07
N GLN A 80 -8.51 -9.71 -3.97
CA GLN A 80 -8.77 -8.46 -4.64
C GLN A 80 -10.22 -8.01 -4.42
N LEU A 81 -10.37 -6.80 -3.87
CA LEU A 81 -11.65 -6.12 -3.72
C LEU A 81 -11.77 -5.07 -4.83
N ILE A 82 -12.78 -5.18 -5.66
CA ILE A 82 -13.06 -4.21 -6.72
C ILE A 82 -14.01 -3.15 -6.20
N ILE A 83 -13.65 -1.88 -6.41
CA ILE A 83 -14.48 -0.72 -6.14
C ILE A 83 -14.97 -0.20 -7.48
N PRO A 84 -16.26 -0.36 -7.81
CA PRO A 84 -16.84 0.13 -9.05
C PRO A 84 -16.68 1.64 -9.18
N GLN A 85 -16.47 2.10 -10.40
CA GLN A 85 -16.23 3.52 -10.72
C GLN A 85 -17.34 4.44 -10.19
N ASP A 86 -18.59 4.01 -10.29
CA ASP A 86 -19.77 4.80 -9.91
C ASP A 86 -19.85 5.09 -8.40
N VAL A 87 -19.18 4.29 -7.54
CA VAL A 87 -19.15 4.50 -6.08
C VAL A 87 -17.83 5.13 -5.59
N ILE A 88 -16.81 5.31 -6.44
CA ILE A 88 -15.52 5.86 -6.02
C ILE A 88 -15.67 7.25 -5.39
N GLY A 89 -16.50 8.11 -5.97
CA GLY A 89 -16.72 9.47 -5.46
C GLY A 89 -17.28 9.48 -4.04
N ASP A 90 -18.23 8.62 -3.74
CA ASP A 90 -18.81 8.52 -2.40
C ASP A 90 -17.82 7.86 -1.43
N PHE A 91 -17.07 6.86 -1.88
CA PHE A 91 -16.01 6.24 -1.10
C PHE A 91 -14.92 7.25 -0.67
N VAL A 92 -14.52 8.14 -1.57
CA VAL A 92 -13.55 9.22 -1.26
C VAL A 92 -14.10 10.21 -0.24
N LYS A 93 -15.39 10.58 -0.34
CA LYS A 93 -16.05 11.46 0.65
C LYS A 93 -16.11 10.80 2.03
N ASP A 94 -16.45 9.52 2.08
CA ASP A 94 -16.50 8.77 3.34
C ASP A 94 -15.10 8.67 3.99
N LEU A 95 -14.06 8.41 3.21
CA LEU A 95 -12.68 8.44 3.68
C LEU A 95 -12.29 9.81 4.25
N ASP A 96 -12.66 10.91 3.57
CA ASP A 96 -12.40 12.27 4.05
C ASP A 96 -13.14 12.55 5.37
N TRP A 97 -14.39 12.06 5.49
CA TRP A 97 -15.15 12.16 6.74
C TRP A 97 -14.44 11.46 7.91
N PHE A 98 -13.78 10.33 7.66
CA PHE A 98 -12.95 9.63 8.65
C PHE A 98 -11.56 10.26 8.85
N GLY A 99 -11.25 11.38 8.19
CA GLY A 99 -9.95 12.03 8.25
C GLY A 99 -8.87 11.36 7.39
N ILE A 100 -9.24 10.38 6.58
CA ILE A 100 -8.33 9.70 5.66
C ILE A 100 -8.35 10.46 4.33
N ASN A 101 -7.50 11.44 4.21
CA ASN A 101 -7.41 12.30 3.03
C ASN A 101 -5.96 12.48 2.60
N ARG A 102 -5.77 13.23 1.52
CA ARG A 102 -4.45 13.39 0.92
C ARG A 102 -3.44 14.07 1.83
N SER A 103 -3.87 15.03 2.68
CA SER A 103 -2.95 15.68 3.62
C SER A 103 -2.52 14.74 4.76
N PHE A 104 -3.36 13.77 5.12
CA PHE A 104 -3.02 12.72 6.06
C PHE A 104 -2.04 11.70 5.47
N ILE A 105 -2.32 11.22 4.25
CA ILE A 105 -1.52 10.18 3.59
C ILE A 105 -0.16 10.73 3.12
N TYR A 106 -0.12 12.00 2.71
CA TYR A 106 1.07 12.72 2.25
C TYR A 106 1.32 13.93 3.15
N PRO A 107 1.87 13.74 4.36
CA PRO A 107 2.14 14.83 5.27
C PRO A 107 3.20 15.77 4.67
N GLY A 108 2.83 17.04 4.53
CA GLY A 108 3.66 18.09 3.93
C GLY A 108 2.82 19.12 3.16
N LEU A 109 3.48 20.17 2.68
CA LEU A 109 2.80 21.27 1.97
C LEU A 109 2.09 20.80 0.70
N ASP A 110 2.68 19.84 -0.02
CA ASP A 110 2.11 19.31 -1.25
C ASP A 110 0.79 18.57 -0.98
N GLY A 111 0.77 17.69 0.03
CA GLY A 111 -0.44 16.97 0.44
C GLY A 111 -1.53 17.92 0.93
N LEU A 112 -1.14 18.96 1.69
CA LEU A 112 -2.06 19.99 2.15
C LEU A 112 -2.63 20.80 0.99
N ALA A 113 -1.79 21.22 0.03
CA ALA A 113 -2.22 21.99 -1.14
C ALA A 113 -3.25 21.20 -1.97
N TYR A 114 -2.99 19.94 -2.24
CA TYR A 114 -3.95 19.08 -2.94
C TYR A 114 -5.25 18.90 -2.17
N TYR A 115 -5.18 18.74 -0.85
CA TYR A 115 -6.38 18.61 -0.02
C TYR A 115 -7.22 19.90 -0.03
N LEU A 116 -6.59 21.06 0.04
CA LEU A 116 -7.30 22.35 -0.04
C LEU A 116 -7.94 22.58 -1.41
N ASP A 117 -7.27 22.19 -2.50
CA ASP A 117 -7.84 22.26 -3.86
C ASP A 117 -9.07 21.33 -3.99
N PHE A 118 -8.96 20.09 -3.49
CA PHE A 118 -10.08 19.15 -3.41
C PHE A 118 -11.27 19.74 -2.64
N LYS A 119 -11.03 20.34 -1.48
CA LYS A 119 -12.09 21.01 -0.70
C LYS A 119 -12.70 22.21 -1.42
N ALA A 120 -11.89 23.01 -2.11
CA ALA A 120 -12.36 24.16 -2.88
C ALA A 120 -13.26 23.76 -4.05
N LYS A 121 -13.04 22.58 -4.62
CA LYS A 121 -13.89 21.98 -5.69
C LYS A 121 -15.12 21.25 -5.15
N GLY A 122 -15.43 21.37 -3.87
CA GLY A 122 -16.60 20.73 -3.24
C GLY A 122 -16.39 19.26 -2.87
N GLY A 123 -15.14 18.82 -2.76
CA GLY A 123 -14.81 17.42 -2.43
C GLY A 123 -15.05 16.46 -3.60
N ILE A 124 -15.00 16.96 -4.82
CA ILE A 124 -15.13 16.18 -6.06
C ILE A 124 -13.88 16.47 -6.89
N ASP A 125 -13.17 15.42 -7.31
CA ASP A 125 -12.08 15.49 -8.29
C ASP A 125 -12.64 15.49 -9.71
#